data_2104861966c9a85a3ecd99f36e3dd087
#
_entry.id   2104861966c9a85a3ecd99f36e3dd087
#
_cell.length_a   1.000
_cell.length_b   1.000
_cell.length_c   1.000
_cell.angle_alpha   90.00
_cell.angle_beta   90.00
_cell.angle_gamma   90.00
#
_symmetry.space_group_name_H-M   'P 1'
#
loop_
_entity.id
_entity.type
_entity.pdbx_description
1 polymer ?
#
loop_
_entity_poly.entity_id
_entity_poly.type
_entity_poly.pdbx_seq_one_letter_code
_entity_poly.pdbx_strand_id
1 'polypeptide(L)'
;MSKKVFFDTGIFFDCLESQDKKTLINHAINRKYHIFTSLLVIGEIILIMKRDAKFAEYLTGFFSLLSEWKITILVPNDGVAVICYDFSQDLTDGRMISQKTDRTHLAYATAYDCDYFITSDDALIRYKIPRRLNESDYVKPETLPLEAFKKLVMS
;
A
#
# COMPACT_ATOMS: atom_id res chain seq x y z
N MET A 1 7.59 -19.82 -1.10
CA MET A 1 6.81 -18.90 -1.96
C MET A 1 7.05 -17.46 -1.55
N SER A 2 7.06 -16.56 -2.50
CA SER A 2 7.17 -15.13 -2.20
C SER A 2 5.83 -14.55 -1.77
N LYS A 3 5.87 -13.59 -0.86
CA LYS A 3 4.70 -12.83 -0.40
C LYS A 3 4.65 -11.47 -1.09
N LYS A 4 3.49 -11.09 -1.56
CA LYS A 4 3.25 -9.79 -2.21
C LYS A 4 2.83 -8.75 -1.17
N VAL A 5 3.55 -7.66 -1.10
CA VAL A 5 3.33 -6.61 -0.09
C VAL A 5 3.13 -5.27 -0.78
N PHE A 6 1.96 -4.70 -0.66
CA PHE A 6 1.65 -3.37 -1.21
C PHE A 6 1.98 -2.28 -0.19
N PHE A 7 2.72 -1.28 -0.60
CA PHE A 7 3.05 -0.11 0.21
C PHE A 7 2.19 1.09 -0.16
N ASP A 8 1.49 1.62 0.84
CA ASP A 8 0.78 2.89 0.75
C ASP A 8 1.76 4.08 0.76
N THR A 9 1.28 5.25 0.37
CA THR A 9 2.07 6.49 0.20
C THR A 9 2.92 6.83 1.44
N GLY A 10 2.32 6.81 2.63
CA GLY A 10 3.01 7.19 3.87
C GLY A 10 4.18 6.28 4.23
N ILE A 11 4.16 5.03 3.82
CA ILE A 11 5.24 4.07 4.12
C ILE A 11 6.54 4.47 3.43
N PHE A 12 6.47 4.99 2.21
CA PHE A 12 7.66 5.48 1.51
C PHE A 12 8.31 6.66 2.23
N PHE A 13 7.50 7.61 2.71
CA PHE A 13 8.02 8.74 3.50
C PHE A 13 8.67 8.26 4.81
N ASP A 14 8.03 7.34 5.51
CA ASP A 14 8.59 6.75 6.73
C ASP A 14 9.96 6.10 6.46
N CYS A 15 10.09 5.37 5.37
CA CYS A 15 11.35 4.73 4.99
C CYS A 15 12.42 5.74 4.56
N LEU A 16 12.04 6.81 3.85
CA LEU A 16 12.98 7.85 3.44
C LEU A 16 13.55 8.62 4.63
N GLU A 17 12.79 8.73 5.72
CA GLU A 17 13.19 9.44 6.94
C GLU A 17 13.93 8.56 7.96
N SER A 18 13.98 7.24 7.76
CA SER A 18 14.52 6.30 8.75
C SER A 18 15.37 5.21 8.12
N GLN A 19 16.65 5.19 8.45
CA GLN A 19 17.57 4.13 8.02
C GLN A 19 17.17 2.76 8.58
N ASP A 20 16.63 2.72 9.80
CA ASP A 20 16.18 1.46 10.41
C ASP A 20 15.01 0.85 9.64
N LYS A 21 14.08 1.69 9.15
CA LYS A 21 12.96 1.24 8.34
C LYS A 21 13.42 0.74 6.97
N LYS A 22 14.39 1.41 6.34
CA LYS A 22 15.00 0.93 5.10
C LYS A 22 15.65 -0.44 5.30
N THR A 23 16.38 -0.62 6.39
CA THR A 23 17.02 -1.88 6.74
C THR A 23 16.00 -2.99 6.94
N LEU A 24 14.87 -2.70 7.58
CA LEU A 24 13.76 -3.64 7.73
C LEU A 24 13.25 -4.11 6.36
N ILE A 25 13.03 -3.18 5.43
CA ILE A 25 12.53 -3.54 4.10
C ILE A 25 13.54 -4.38 3.31
N ASN A 26 14.83 -4.03 3.38
CA ASN A 26 15.89 -4.85 2.79
C ASN A 26 15.88 -6.28 3.36
N HIS A 27 15.68 -6.41 4.66
CA HIS A 27 15.57 -7.70 5.31
C HIS A 27 14.33 -8.47 4.84
N ALA A 28 13.19 -7.80 4.70
CA ALA A 28 11.97 -8.40 4.17
C ALA A 28 12.18 -8.93 2.74
N ILE A 29 12.81 -8.14 1.87
CA ILE A 29 13.10 -8.55 0.49
C ILE A 29 13.98 -9.81 0.47
N ASN A 30 15.00 -9.88 1.31
CA ASN A 30 15.84 -11.05 1.44
C ASN A 30 15.09 -12.30 1.94
N ARG A 31 13.98 -12.10 2.64
CA ARG A 31 13.06 -13.17 3.08
C ARG A 31 11.91 -13.42 2.10
N LYS A 32 12.07 -13.03 0.85
CA LYS A 32 11.12 -13.27 -0.24
C LYS A 32 9.79 -12.52 -0.09
N TYR A 33 9.79 -11.35 0.54
CA TYR A 33 8.70 -10.41 0.42
C TYR A 33 8.96 -9.53 -0.82
N HIS A 34 8.01 -9.50 -1.74
CA HIS A 34 8.09 -8.66 -2.93
C HIS A 34 7.26 -7.40 -2.71
N ILE A 35 7.88 -6.25 -2.92
CA ILE A 35 7.23 -4.96 -2.70
C ILE A 35 6.52 -4.51 -3.97
N PHE A 36 5.27 -4.12 -3.80
CA PHE A 36 4.40 -3.59 -4.85
C PHE A 36 3.93 -2.21 -4.44
N THR A 37 3.70 -1.35 -5.42
CA THR A 37 2.95 -0.13 -5.26
C THR A 37 2.21 0.18 -6.55
N SER A 38 1.42 1.24 -6.60
CA SER A 38 0.69 1.60 -7.80
C SER A 38 1.25 2.87 -8.43
N LEU A 39 0.94 3.05 -9.71
CA LEU A 39 1.22 4.30 -10.41
C LEU A 39 0.55 5.50 -9.70
N LEU A 40 -0.63 5.28 -9.09
CA LEU A 40 -1.33 6.32 -8.33
C LEU A 40 -0.56 6.73 -7.08
N VAL A 41 -0.02 5.78 -6.32
CA VAL A 41 0.84 6.07 -5.14
C VAL A 41 2.07 6.88 -5.56
N ILE A 42 2.73 6.48 -6.64
CA ILE A 42 3.90 7.22 -7.16
C ILE A 42 3.52 8.65 -7.52
N GLY A 43 2.38 8.84 -8.19
CA GLY A 43 1.87 10.16 -8.55
C GLY A 43 1.61 11.04 -7.32
N GLU A 44 1.01 10.48 -6.27
CA GLU A 44 0.79 11.19 -5.01
C GLU A 44 2.11 11.61 -4.34
N ILE A 45 3.08 10.70 -4.29
CA ILE A 45 4.39 10.97 -3.68
C ILE A 45 5.09 12.12 -4.43
N ILE A 46 5.12 12.05 -5.75
CA ILE A 46 5.73 13.11 -6.58
C ILE A 46 5.03 14.45 -6.35
N LEU A 47 3.69 14.44 -6.29
CA LEU A 47 2.90 15.64 -6.05
C LEU A 47 3.21 16.27 -4.69
N ILE A 48 3.29 15.47 -3.64
CA ILE A 48 3.63 15.94 -2.30
C ILE A 48 5.05 16.53 -2.28
N MET A 49 6.02 15.84 -2.88
CA MET A 49 7.41 16.28 -2.93
C MET A 49 7.59 17.58 -3.71
N LYS A 50 6.78 17.80 -4.75
CA LYS A 50 6.83 19.04 -5.54
C LYS A 50 6.12 20.21 -4.87
N ARG A 51 5.09 19.93 -4.06
CA ARG A 51 4.30 20.99 -3.40
C ARG A 51 4.88 21.42 -2.06
N ASP A 52 5.56 20.55 -1.36
CA ASP A 52 6.10 20.80 -0.04
C ASP A 52 7.63 20.77 -0.09
N ALA A 53 8.23 21.96 0.08
CA ALA A 53 9.68 22.14 0.05
C ALA A 53 10.41 21.24 1.08
N LYS A 54 9.76 20.91 2.18
CA LYS A 54 10.29 20.01 3.20
C LYS A 54 10.65 18.63 2.64
N PHE A 55 9.88 18.14 1.66
CA PHE A 55 10.06 16.82 1.09
C PHE A 55 10.77 16.82 -0.27
N ALA A 56 11.05 17.99 -0.85
CA ALA A 56 11.65 18.08 -2.19
C ALA A 56 12.98 17.33 -2.31
N GLU A 57 13.77 17.31 -1.26
CA GLU A 57 15.06 16.60 -1.21
C GLU A 57 14.96 15.08 -1.26
N TYR A 58 13.78 14.51 -0.97
CA TYR A 58 13.58 13.07 -0.97
C TYR A 58 13.32 12.47 -2.35
N LEU A 59 13.11 13.27 -3.37
CA LEU A 59 12.68 12.79 -4.70
C LEU A 59 13.70 11.81 -5.30
N THR A 60 14.99 12.16 -5.27
CA THR A 60 16.07 11.29 -5.77
C THR A 60 16.15 10.01 -4.96
N GLY A 61 16.06 10.12 -3.63
CA GLY A 61 16.05 8.94 -2.73
C GLY A 61 14.86 8.03 -2.99
N PHE A 62 13.68 8.59 -3.26
CA PHE A 62 12.50 7.81 -3.60
C PHE A 62 12.69 6.98 -4.87
N PHE A 63 13.18 7.59 -5.96
CA PHE A 63 13.47 6.85 -7.18
C PHE A 63 14.55 5.80 -6.99
N SER A 64 15.54 6.07 -6.15
CA SER A 64 16.54 5.07 -5.78
C SER A 64 15.92 3.87 -5.07
N LEU A 65 14.97 4.08 -4.15
CA LEU A 65 14.27 2.98 -3.47
C LEU A 65 13.46 2.12 -4.45
N LEU A 66 12.76 2.73 -5.39
CA LEU A 66 12.01 1.99 -6.41
C LEU A 66 12.91 1.00 -7.16
N SER A 67 14.12 1.43 -7.50
CA SER A 67 15.12 0.62 -8.21
C SER A 67 15.77 -0.43 -7.30
N GLU A 68 16.28 -0.02 -6.16
CA GLU A 68 16.99 -0.91 -5.21
C GLU A 68 16.12 -2.05 -4.70
N TRP A 69 14.86 -1.74 -4.38
CA TRP A 69 13.92 -2.73 -3.88
C TRP A 69 13.21 -3.51 -4.99
N LYS A 70 13.51 -3.19 -6.25
CA LYS A 70 12.88 -3.82 -7.42
C LYS A 70 11.36 -3.81 -7.32
N ILE A 71 10.81 -2.67 -6.94
CA ILE A 71 9.38 -2.51 -6.69
C ILE A 71 8.61 -2.75 -8.00
N THR A 72 7.60 -3.60 -7.93
CA THR A 72 6.66 -3.78 -9.03
C THR A 72 5.61 -2.68 -8.98
N ILE A 73 5.50 -1.92 -10.07
CA ILE A 73 4.55 -0.82 -10.19
C ILE A 73 3.30 -1.32 -10.89
N LEU A 74 2.19 -1.32 -10.15
CA LEU A 74 0.89 -1.76 -10.66
C LEU A 74 0.22 -0.65 -11.45
N VAL A 75 -0.40 -1.02 -12.56
CA VAL A 75 -1.13 -0.11 -13.44
C VAL A 75 -2.64 -0.37 -13.34
N PRO A 76 -3.49 0.64 -13.69
CA PRO A 76 -4.93 0.45 -13.67
C PRO A 76 -5.37 -0.66 -14.62
N ASN A 77 -6.37 -1.44 -14.20
CA ASN A 77 -7.06 -2.40 -15.05
C ASN A 77 -8.54 -2.48 -14.65
N ASP A 78 -9.31 -3.28 -15.38
CA ASP A 78 -10.75 -3.45 -15.13
C ASP A 78 -11.03 -3.99 -13.72
N GLY A 79 -10.20 -4.91 -13.24
CA GLY A 79 -10.33 -5.48 -11.89
C GLY A 79 -10.19 -4.42 -10.80
N VAL A 80 -9.22 -3.53 -10.92
CA VAL A 80 -9.05 -2.39 -10.00
C VAL A 80 -10.31 -1.51 -10.02
N ALA A 81 -10.84 -1.20 -11.20
CA ALA A 81 -12.01 -0.34 -11.34
C ALA A 81 -13.26 -0.96 -10.68
N VAL A 82 -13.50 -2.25 -10.92
CA VAL A 82 -14.65 -2.97 -10.34
C VAL A 82 -14.55 -3.03 -8.81
N ILE A 83 -13.39 -3.40 -8.27
CA ILE A 83 -13.20 -3.51 -6.83
C ILE A 83 -13.29 -2.13 -6.15
N CYS A 84 -12.72 -1.10 -6.78
CA CYS A 84 -12.83 0.27 -6.29
C CYS A 84 -14.28 0.74 -6.22
N TYR A 85 -15.07 0.41 -7.24
CA TYR A 85 -16.51 0.68 -7.24
C TYR A 85 -17.20 -0.05 -6.09
N ASP A 86 -16.94 -1.34 -5.90
CA ASP A 86 -17.55 -2.13 -4.83
C ASP A 86 -17.23 -1.53 -3.44
N PHE A 87 -15.98 -1.12 -3.21
CA PHE A 87 -15.59 -0.46 -1.97
C PHE A 87 -16.31 0.89 -1.78
N SER A 88 -16.58 1.61 -2.87
CA SER A 88 -17.30 2.90 -2.82
C SER A 88 -18.78 2.74 -2.47
N GLN A 89 -19.35 1.57 -2.70
CA GLN A 89 -20.76 1.27 -2.38
C GLN A 89 -20.96 0.79 -0.95
N ASP A 90 -19.89 0.62 -0.20
CA ASP A 90 -19.96 0.23 1.19
C ASP A 90 -20.33 1.43 2.07
N LEU A 91 -21.61 1.51 2.44
CA LEU A 91 -22.17 2.56 3.27
C LEU A 91 -22.37 2.10 4.72
N THR A 92 -21.75 1.00 5.14
CA THR A 92 -21.92 0.48 6.49
C THR A 92 -21.23 1.35 7.54
N ASP A 93 -22.00 1.71 8.56
CA ASP A 93 -21.71 2.59 9.69
C ASP A 93 -20.25 2.69 10.13
N GLY A 94 -19.63 3.85 9.90
CA GLY A 94 -18.27 4.17 10.37
C GLY A 94 -17.16 3.31 9.79
N ARG A 95 -17.47 2.40 8.87
CA ARG A 95 -16.50 1.50 8.22
C ARG A 95 -16.11 1.94 6.83
N MET A 96 -16.78 2.97 6.30
CA MET A 96 -16.51 3.46 4.96
C MET A 96 -15.15 4.14 4.90
N ILE A 97 -14.35 3.76 3.92
CA ILE A 97 -13.16 4.50 3.57
C ILE A 97 -13.61 5.78 2.87
N SER A 98 -13.56 6.90 3.57
CA SER A 98 -14.12 8.18 3.08
C SER A 98 -13.34 8.77 1.90
N GLN A 99 -12.05 8.51 1.83
CA GLN A 99 -11.16 9.07 0.81
C GLN A 99 -11.10 8.16 -0.42
N LYS A 100 -11.38 8.73 -1.60
CA LYS A 100 -11.36 8.00 -2.87
C LYS A 100 -9.99 7.37 -3.16
N THR A 101 -8.91 8.10 -2.89
CA THR A 101 -7.55 7.61 -3.12
C THR A 101 -7.22 6.42 -2.26
N ASP A 102 -7.62 6.43 -0.98
CA ASP A 102 -7.40 5.31 -0.06
C ASP A 102 -8.14 4.05 -0.51
N ARG A 103 -9.39 4.18 -0.96
CA ARG A 103 -10.13 3.08 -1.55
C ARG A 103 -9.44 2.52 -2.79
N THR A 104 -8.94 3.41 -3.63
CA THR A 104 -8.24 3.03 -4.86
C THR A 104 -6.95 2.28 -4.56
N HIS A 105 -6.16 2.73 -3.59
CA HIS A 105 -4.96 2.02 -3.17
C HIS A 105 -5.26 0.59 -2.70
N LEU A 106 -6.27 0.45 -1.84
CA LEU A 106 -6.70 -0.88 -1.38
C LEU A 106 -7.24 -1.74 -2.53
N ALA A 107 -7.94 -1.13 -3.48
CA ALA A 107 -8.44 -1.82 -4.67
C ALA A 107 -7.30 -2.37 -5.54
N TYR A 108 -6.22 -1.63 -5.73
CA TYR A 108 -5.02 -2.14 -6.42
C TYR A 108 -4.44 -3.37 -5.73
N ALA A 109 -4.21 -3.28 -4.45
CA ALA A 109 -3.66 -4.39 -3.68
C ALA A 109 -4.54 -5.63 -3.73
N THR A 110 -5.86 -5.43 -3.71
CA THR A 110 -6.85 -6.52 -3.79
C THR A 110 -6.90 -7.13 -5.18
N ALA A 111 -6.97 -6.31 -6.23
CA ALA A 111 -7.07 -6.77 -7.62
C ALA A 111 -5.84 -7.56 -8.09
N TYR A 112 -4.67 -7.23 -7.57
CA TYR A 112 -3.42 -7.91 -7.90
C TYR A 112 -3.02 -9.00 -6.91
N ASP A 113 -3.95 -9.42 -6.05
CA ASP A 113 -3.78 -10.52 -5.10
C ASP A 113 -2.58 -10.33 -4.15
N CYS A 114 -2.39 -9.11 -3.64
CA CYS A 114 -1.39 -8.87 -2.61
C CYS A 114 -1.77 -9.57 -1.31
N ASP A 115 -0.78 -10.15 -0.63
CA ASP A 115 -0.98 -10.80 0.66
C ASP A 115 -1.15 -9.76 1.77
N TYR A 116 -0.40 -8.66 1.68
CA TYR A 116 -0.38 -7.60 2.69
C TYR A 116 -0.52 -6.22 2.05
N PHE A 117 -1.21 -5.34 2.78
CA PHE A 117 -1.30 -3.92 2.49
C PHE A 117 -0.77 -3.15 3.69
N ILE A 118 0.37 -2.48 3.53
CA ILE A 118 1.03 -1.77 4.63
C ILE A 118 0.69 -0.28 4.55
N THR A 119 0.09 0.22 5.60
CA THR A 119 -0.38 1.61 5.70
C THR A 119 -0.24 2.14 7.12
N SER A 120 -0.17 3.45 7.26
CA SER A 120 -0.29 4.15 8.55
C SER A 120 -1.69 4.69 8.81
N ASP A 121 -2.63 4.50 7.88
CA ASP A 121 -4.01 4.97 8.01
C ASP A 121 -4.86 3.98 8.83
N ASP A 122 -5.26 4.39 10.03
CA ASP A 122 -6.08 3.58 10.93
C ASP A 122 -7.45 3.22 10.32
N ALA A 123 -8.02 4.07 9.49
CA ALA A 123 -9.30 3.79 8.84
C ALA A 123 -9.17 2.61 7.86
N LEU A 124 -8.07 2.54 7.12
CA LEU A 124 -7.79 1.40 6.23
C LEU A 124 -7.49 0.12 7.01
N ILE A 125 -6.75 0.21 8.10
CA ILE A 125 -6.42 -0.93 8.97
C ILE A 125 -7.69 -1.54 9.57
N ARG A 126 -8.64 -0.71 9.99
CA ARG A 126 -9.90 -1.14 10.61
C ARG A 126 -10.98 -1.53 9.62
N TYR A 127 -10.79 -1.19 8.34
CA TYR A 127 -11.79 -1.49 7.31
C TYR A 127 -11.98 -2.99 7.14
N LYS A 128 -13.23 -3.43 7.24
CA LYS A 128 -13.62 -4.83 6.98
C LYS A 128 -14.59 -4.86 5.81
N ILE A 129 -14.34 -5.75 4.86
CA ILE A 129 -15.27 -5.94 3.74
C ILE A 129 -16.61 -6.46 4.29
N PRO A 130 -17.74 -5.80 3.95
CA PRO A 130 -19.06 -6.28 4.35
C PRO A 130 -19.32 -7.69 3.83
N ARG A 131 -20.16 -8.43 4.55
CA ARG A 131 -20.52 -9.82 4.18
C ARG A 131 -20.97 -9.94 2.74
N ARG A 132 -21.77 -8.98 2.24
CA ARG A 132 -22.27 -8.96 0.86
C ARG A 132 -21.17 -8.87 -0.20
N LEU A 133 -20.03 -8.27 0.13
CA LEU A 133 -18.86 -8.16 -0.76
C LEU A 133 -17.90 -9.33 -0.59
N ASN A 134 -17.95 -10.04 0.55
CA ASN A 134 -17.16 -11.24 0.78
C ASN A 134 -17.59 -12.42 -0.10
N GLU A 135 -18.74 -12.33 -0.74
CA GLU A 135 -19.20 -13.33 -1.73
C GLU A 135 -18.59 -13.10 -3.11
N SER A 136 -17.82 -12.02 -3.28
CA SER A 136 -17.09 -11.72 -4.51
C SER A 136 -15.85 -12.61 -4.65
N ASP A 137 -15.41 -12.81 -5.90
CA ASP A 137 -14.28 -13.69 -6.24
C ASP A 137 -12.90 -13.10 -5.90
N TYR A 138 -12.82 -12.08 -5.06
CA TYR A 138 -11.55 -11.49 -4.64
C TYR A 138 -11.35 -11.56 -3.13
N VAL A 139 -10.08 -11.59 -2.73
CA VAL A 139 -9.65 -11.64 -1.32
C VAL A 139 -8.92 -10.34 -0.99
N LYS A 140 -9.43 -9.63 0.03
CA LYS A 140 -8.78 -8.43 0.56
C LYS A 140 -7.46 -8.82 1.22
N PRO A 141 -6.35 -8.08 0.96
CA PRO A 141 -5.09 -8.30 1.67
C PRO A 141 -5.22 -8.02 3.17
N GLU A 142 -4.37 -8.66 3.97
CA GLU A 142 -4.25 -8.31 5.37
C GLU A 142 -3.63 -6.91 5.49
N THR A 143 -4.35 -5.98 6.12
CA THR A 143 -3.95 -4.57 6.23
C THR A 143 -3.28 -4.33 7.57
N LEU A 144 -2.02 -3.91 7.53
CA LEU A 144 -1.14 -3.81 8.69
C LEU A 144 -0.40 -2.48 8.75
N PRO A 145 -0.14 -1.95 9.96
CA PRO A 145 0.87 -0.92 10.13
C PRO A 145 2.28 -1.49 9.98
N LEU A 146 3.26 -0.64 9.72
CA LEU A 146 4.64 -1.05 9.53
C LEU A 146 5.21 -1.82 10.73
N GLU A 147 4.84 -1.46 11.95
CA GLU A 147 5.28 -2.16 13.17
C GLU A 147 4.78 -3.61 13.25
N ALA A 148 3.56 -3.88 12.81
CA ALA A 148 3.02 -5.24 12.74
C ALA A 148 3.73 -6.03 11.63
N PHE A 149 4.00 -5.41 10.49
CA PHE A 149 4.78 -6.02 9.43
C PHE A 149 6.19 -6.38 9.88
N LYS A 150 6.85 -5.49 10.65
CA LYS A 150 8.16 -5.76 11.26
C LYS A 150 8.15 -7.06 12.08
N LYS A 151 7.12 -7.25 12.89
CA LYS A 151 6.99 -8.48 13.69
C LYS A 151 6.92 -9.74 12.82
N LEU A 152 6.19 -9.68 11.70
CA LEU A 152 6.11 -10.79 10.74
C LEU A 152 7.47 -11.09 10.10
N VAL A 153 8.18 -10.06 9.68
CA VAL A 153 9.47 -10.20 9.00
C VAL A 153 10.54 -10.74 9.94
N MET A 154 10.50 -10.34 11.20
CA MET A 154 11.51 -10.69 12.20
C MET A 154 11.23 -11.99 12.94
N SER A 155 10.07 -12.59 12.77
CA SER A 155 9.69 -13.85 13.40
C SER A 155 10.41 -15.11 12.84
#